data_bb55589d32ee2be64712dd6f820e2289
#
_entry.id   bb55589d32ee2be64712dd6f820e2289
#
_cell.length_a   1.000
_cell.length_b   1.000
_cell.length_c   1.000
_cell.angle_alpha   90.00
_cell.angle_beta   90.00
_cell.angle_gamma   90.00
#
_symmetry.space_group_name_H-M   'P 1'
#
loop_
_entity.id
_entity.type
_entity.pdbx_description
1 polymer ?
#
loop_
_entity_poly.entity_id
_entity_poly.type
_entity_poly.pdbx_seq_one_letter_code
_entity_poly.pdbx_strand_id
1 'polypeptide(L)'
;MWFIITCLAILLAQNIEQFTLLRFLQGISLCFIGAVGYAAIQESFEEAVCIKITALMANVALIAPLLGPLVGAAWIHVLPWEGMFVLFAALAAISFFGLQRAMPETATRIGEKLSLKELGRDYKLVLKNGRFVAGALALGFVSLPLLAWIAQSPIIIITGEQLSSYEYGLLQVPIFGALIAGNLLLARLTSRRTVRSLIIMGGWPIMIGLLVAAAATVISSHAYLWMAAGLSLYAFGIGLANAGLVRLTLFASDMSKGTVSAAMGMLQMLIFTVGIEISKHAWLNGGNGLFNLFNLVNGILWLLLMVIFLKDKQMGNSHEG
;
A
#
# COMPACT_ATOMS: atom_id res chain seq x y z
N MET A 1 -13.93 10.65 -14.94
CA MET A 1 -14.78 11.83 -14.65
C MET A 1 -15.00 12.04 -13.16
N TRP A 2 -15.46 11.06 -12.39
CA TRP A 2 -15.79 11.23 -10.97
C TRP A 2 -14.64 11.83 -10.14
N PHE A 3 -13.39 11.36 -10.34
CA PHE A 3 -12.21 11.89 -9.67
C PHE A 3 -12.00 13.40 -9.94
N ILE A 4 -12.20 13.84 -11.18
CA ILE A 4 -12.07 15.25 -11.58
C ILE A 4 -13.12 16.09 -10.84
N ILE A 5 -14.38 15.62 -10.85
CA ILE A 5 -15.49 16.32 -10.18
C ILE A 5 -15.20 16.46 -8.68
N THR A 6 -14.77 15.40 -8.03
CA THR A 6 -14.46 15.43 -6.59
C THR A 6 -13.24 16.29 -6.26
N CYS A 7 -12.21 16.34 -7.11
CA CYS A 7 -11.09 17.26 -6.94
C CYS A 7 -11.55 18.72 -6.99
N LEU A 8 -12.40 19.08 -7.97
CA LEU A 8 -12.92 20.44 -8.09
C LEU A 8 -13.92 20.78 -6.97
N ALA A 9 -14.74 19.83 -6.54
CA ALA A 9 -15.66 20.02 -5.43
C ALA A 9 -14.94 20.29 -4.09
N ILE A 10 -13.75 19.73 -3.87
CA ILE A 10 -12.93 19.98 -2.68
C ILE A 10 -12.59 21.48 -2.54
N LEU A 11 -12.45 22.20 -3.64
CA LEU A 11 -12.18 23.65 -3.63
C LEU A 11 -13.34 24.47 -3.02
N LEU A 12 -14.53 23.89 -2.99
CA LEU A 12 -15.74 24.51 -2.45
C LEU A 12 -16.03 24.10 -1.00
N ALA A 13 -15.19 23.26 -0.41
CA ALA A 13 -15.37 22.79 0.96
C ALA A 13 -15.14 23.92 1.96
N GLN A 14 -16.14 24.22 2.79
CA GLN A 14 -16.09 25.31 3.78
C GLN A 14 -15.71 24.83 5.19
N ASN A 15 -15.75 23.51 5.41
CA ASN A 15 -15.45 22.90 6.71
C ASN A 15 -14.82 21.51 6.52
N ILE A 16 -14.27 21.00 7.63
CA ILE A 16 -13.56 19.71 7.63
C ILE A 16 -14.48 18.52 7.31
N GLU A 17 -15.76 18.59 7.64
CA GLU A 17 -16.72 17.53 7.37
C GLU A 17 -17.00 17.40 5.87
N GLN A 18 -17.24 18.52 5.19
CA GLN A 18 -17.39 18.56 3.74
C GLN A 18 -16.13 18.09 3.03
N PHE A 19 -14.97 18.56 3.48
CA PHE A 19 -13.67 18.10 2.95
C PHE A 19 -13.53 16.59 3.09
N THR A 20 -13.80 16.03 4.28
CA THR A 20 -13.68 14.60 4.55
C THR A 20 -14.65 13.78 3.70
N LEU A 21 -15.91 14.22 3.55
CA LEU A 21 -16.89 13.57 2.69
C LEU A 21 -16.43 13.55 1.23
N LEU A 22 -15.93 14.67 0.71
CA LEU A 22 -15.44 14.76 -0.66
C LEU A 22 -14.19 13.88 -0.87
N ARG A 23 -13.30 13.79 0.13
CA ARG A 23 -12.15 12.85 0.10
C ARG A 23 -12.61 11.39 0.12
N PHE A 24 -13.64 11.04 0.87
CA PHE A 24 -14.25 9.73 0.83
C PHE A 24 -14.82 9.39 -0.56
N LEU A 25 -15.59 10.31 -1.14
CA LEU A 25 -16.14 10.17 -2.49
C LEU A 25 -15.04 10.09 -3.57
N GLN A 26 -13.94 10.82 -3.39
CA GLN A 26 -12.77 10.73 -4.27
C GLN A 26 -12.10 9.35 -4.19
N GLY A 27 -12.03 8.75 -2.99
CA GLY A 27 -11.49 7.41 -2.78
C GLY A 27 -12.21 6.31 -3.56
N ILE A 28 -13.54 6.43 -3.73
CA ILE A 28 -14.34 5.50 -4.54
C ILE A 28 -13.81 5.43 -5.99
N SER A 29 -13.43 6.56 -6.58
CA SER A 29 -12.91 6.60 -7.95
C SER A 29 -11.59 5.86 -8.12
N LEU A 30 -10.72 5.84 -7.10
CA LEU A 30 -9.44 5.14 -7.14
C LEU A 30 -9.62 3.62 -7.23
N CYS A 31 -10.64 3.08 -6.57
CA CYS A 31 -10.97 1.65 -6.66
C CYS A 31 -11.33 1.26 -8.11
N PHE A 32 -12.16 2.07 -8.77
CA PHE A 32 -12.53 1.83 -10.18
C PHE A 32 -11.32 1.98 -11.12
N ILE A 33 -10.52 3.03 -10.96
CA ILE A 33 -9.33 3.27 -11.79
C ILE A 33 -8.36 2.10 -11.67
N GLY A 34 -8.09 1.62 -10.46
CA GLY A 34 -7.23 0.47 -10.23
C GLY A 34 -7.78 -0.79 -10.87
N ALA A 35 -9.01 -1.19 -10.52
CA ALA A 35 -9.59 -2.45 -10.99
C ALA A 35 -9.76 -2.48 -12.52
N VAL A 36 -10.36 -1.45 -13.10
CA VAL A 36 -10.60 -1.37 -14.57
C VAL A 36 -9.30 -1.19 -15.33
N GLY A 37 -8.38 -0.36 -14.82
CA GLY A 37 -7.08 -0.13 -15.47
C GLY A 37 -6.24 -1.40 -15.58
N TYR A 38 -6.14 -2.19 -14.50
CA TYR A 38 -5.44 -3.47 -14.55
C TYR A 38 -6.12 -4.49 -15.45
N ALA A 39 -7.45 -4.59 -15.41
CA ALA A 39 -8.20 -5.48 -16.29
C ALA A 39 -7.97 -5.13 -17.77
N ALA A 40 -8.12 -3.87 -18.13
CA ALA A 40 -7.93 -3.39 -19.49
C ALA A 40 -6.51 -3.66 -20.03
N ILE A 41 -5.48 -3.51 -19.20
CA ILE A 41 -4.10 -3.85 -19.59
C ILE A 41 -3.98 -5.34 -19.88
N GLN A 42 -4.53 -6.19 -19.02
CA GLN A 42 -4.47 -7.65 -19.19
C GLN A 42 -5.22 -8.14 -20.42
N GLU A 43 -6.28 -7.45 -20.82
CA GLU A 43 -7.12 -7.80 -21.98
C GLU A 43 -6.61 -7.21 -23.30
N SER A 44 -5.88 -6.08 -23.25
CA SER A 44 -5.45 -5.34 -24.44
C SER A 44 -4.07 -5.73 -24.96
N PHE A 45 -3.21 -6.31 -24.13
CA PHE A 45 -1.81 -6.53 -24.45
C PHE A 45 -1.37 -7.99 -24.25
N GLU A 46 -0.39 -8.43 -25.04
CA GLU A 46 0.27 -9.71 -24.83
C GLU A 46 1.02 -9.75 -23.48
N GLU A 47 1.17 -10.95 -22.91
CA GLU A 47 1.73 -11.19 -21.58
C GLU A 47 3.04 -10.44 -21.31
N ALA A 48 3.98 -10.45 -22.27
CA ALA A 48 5.28 -9.77 -22.11
C ALA A 48 5.15 -8.24 -22.00
N VAL A 49 4.17 -7.65 -22.71
CA VAL A 49 3.89 -6.21 -22.66
C VAL A 49 3.13 -5.85 -21.39
N CYS A 50 2.16 -6.68 -20.99
CA CYS A 50 1.45 -6.54 -19.71
C CYS A 50 2.42 -6.47 -18.52
N ILE A 51 3.41 -7.36 -18.47
CA ILE A 51 4.42 -7.38 -17.41
C ILE A 51 5.19 -6.06 -17.38
N LYS A 52 5.61 -5.54 -18.55
CA LYS A 52 6.33 -4.26 -18.63
C LYS A 52 5.49 -3.08 -18.18
N ILE A 53 4.23 -2.99 -18.61
CA ILE A 53 3.31 -1.91 -18.23
C ILE A 53 3.02 -1.97 -16.73
N THR A 54 2.73 -3.15 -16.19
CA THR A 54 2.47 -3.35 -14.76
C THR A 54 3.69 -2.98 -13.91
N ALA A 55 4.90 -3.34 -14.35
CA ALA A 55 6.14 -2.95 -13.69
C ALA A 55 6.35 -1.42 -13.71
N LEU A 56 6.04 -0.76 -14.84
CA LEU A 56 6.12 0.70 -14.94
C LEU A 56 5.11 1.38 -14.00
N MET A 57 3.88 0.89 -13.94
CA MET A 57 2.86 1.40 -13.00
C MET A 57 3.31 1.24 -11.54
N ALA A 58 3.90 0.10 -11.20
CA ALA A 58 4.44 -0.13 -9.86
C ALA A 58 5.58 0.86 -9.52
N ASN A 59 6.48 1.15 -10.47
CA ASN A 59 7.54 2.13 -10.28
C ASN A 59 6.97 3.54 -10.07
N VAL A 60 5.97 3.96 -10.83
CA VAL A 60 5.28 5.25 -10.64
C VAL A 60 4.63 5.31 -9.25
N ALA A 61 3.98 4.24 -8.82
CA ALA A 61 3.37 4.15 -7.50
C ALA A 61 4.39 4.25 -6.35
N LEU A 62 5.65 3.85 -6.56
CA LEU A 62 6.73 4.01 -5.57
C LEU A 62 7.32 5.42 -5.57
N ILE A 63 7.39 6.08 -6.72
CA ILE A 63 7.92 7.44 -6.85
C ILE A 63 6.99 8.45 -6.17
N ALA A 64 5.68 8.26 -6.26
CA ALA A 64 4.70 9.21 -5.74
C ALA A 64 4.81 9.46 -4.21
N PRO A 65 4.92 8.45 -3.33
CA PRO A 65 5.15 8.67 -1.91
C PRO A 65 6.53 9.28 -1.59
N LEU A 66 7.54 9.03 -2.43
CA LEU A 66 8.87 9.61 -2.27
C LEU A 66 8.88 11.12 -2.60
N LEU A 67 8.34 11.48 -3.76
CA LEU A 67 8.36 12.87 -4.24
C LEU A 67 7.22 13.71 -3.66
N GLY A 68 6.10 13.09 -3.31
CA GLY A 68 4.90 13.79 -2.84
C GLY A 68 5.17 14.77 -1.70
N PRO A 69 5.79 14.35 -0.59
CA PRO A 69 6.12 15.25 0.52
C PRO A 69 7.05 16.39 0.13
N LEU A 70 8.06 16.14 -0.70
CA LEU A 70 9.00 17.17 -1.17
C LEU A 70 8.32 18.18 -2.08
N VAL A 71 7.55 17.70 -3.06
CA VAL A 71 6.78 18.55 -3.98
C VAL A 71 5.70 19.31 -3.22
N GLY A 72 5.02 18.65 -2.28
CA GLY A 72 4.01 19.28 -1.43
C GLY A 72 4.60 20.39 -0.56
N ALA A 73 5.74 20.14 0.09
CA ALA A 73 6.44 21.17 0.86
C ALA A 73 6.84 22.38 -0.02
N ALA A 74 7.41 22.13 -1.19
CA ALA A 74 7.75 23.21 -2.13
C ALA A 74 6.51 23.98 -2.61
N TRP A 75 5.41 23.28 -2.88
CA TRP A 75 4.15 23.88 -3.33
C TRP A 75 3.56 24.86 -2.34
N ILE A 76 3.42 24.48 -1.07
CA ILE A 76 2.80 25.34 -0.04
C ILE A 76 3.60 26.60 0.28
N HIS A 77 4.89 26.69 -0.11
CA HIS A 77 5.67 27.91 -0.01
C HIS A 77 5.33 28.95 -1.07
N VAL A 78 4.76 28.55 -2.20
CA VAL A 78 4.52 29.42 -3.37
C VAL A 78 3.03 29.57 -3.68
N LEU A 79 2.25 28.52 -3.46
CA LEU A 79 0.85 28.43 -3.85
C LEU A 79 -0.01 27.90 -2.70
N PRO A 80 -1.30 28.23 -2.65
CA PRO A 80 -2.22 27.68 -1.66
C PRO A 80 -2.39 26.17 -1.89
N TRP A 81 -2.61 25.43 -0.80
CA TRP A 81 -2.72 23.96 -0.83
C TRP A 81 -3.87 23.46 -1.70
N GLU A 82 -4.95 24.23 -1.82
CA GLU A 82 -6.11 23.92 -2.68
C GLU A 82 -5.71 23.79 -4.15
N GLY A 83 -4.72 24.55 -4.60
CA GLY A 83 -4.19 24.51 -5.96
C GLY A 83 -3.67 23.11 -6.38
N MET A 84 -3.27 22.28 -5.43
CA MET A 84 -2.89 20.89 -5.72
C MET A 84 -4.07 20.07 -6.27
N PHE A 85 -5.29 20.33 -5.79
CA PHE A 85 -6.48 19.64 -6.29
C PHE A 85 -6.83 20.09 -7.71
N VAL A 86 -6.55 21.36 -8.06
CA VAL A 86 -6.67 21.85 -9.45
C VAL A 86 -5.67 21.12 -10.35
N LEU A 87 -4.42 20.99 -9.91
CA LEU A 87 -3.40 20.24 -10.64
C LEU A 87 -3.81 18.76 -10.84
N PHE A 88 -4.29 18.10 -9.79
CA PHE A 88 -4.77 16.73 -9.89
C PHE A 88 -5.97 16.59 -10.83
N ALA A 89 -6.91 17.53 -10.80
CA ALA A 89 -8.04 17.56 -11.73
C ALA A 89 -7.58 17.75 -13.19
N ALA A 90 -6.61 18.63 -13.43
CA ALA A 90 -6.04 18.86 -14.76
C ALA A 90 -5.32 17.62 -15.31
N LEU A 91 -4.45 16.99 -14.51
CA LEU A 91 -3.76 15.76 -14.88
C LEU A 91 -4.74 14.60 -15.14
N ALA A 92 -5.78 14.48 -14.31
CA ALA A 92 -6.84 13.49 -14.50
C ALA A 92 -7.67 13.77 -15.76
N ALA A 93 -7.92 15.04 -16.11
CA ALA A 93 -8.62 15.40 -17.35
C ALA A 93 -7.78 15.04 -18.57
N ILE A 94 -6.48 15.37 -18.57
CA ILE A 94 -5.56 14.98 -19.66
C ILE A 94 -5.55 13.47 -19.84
N SER A 95 -5.43 12.73 -18.72
CA SER A 95 -5.45 11.26 -18.73
C SER A 95 -6.78 10.71 -19.24
N PHE A 96 -7.90 11.29 -18.82
CA PHE A 96 -9.25 10.90 -19.25
C PHE A 96 -9.45 11.05 -20.75
N PHE A 97 -9.10 12.21 -21.31
CA PHE A 97 -9.22 12.46 -22.75
C PHE A 97 -8.23 11.62 -23.57
N GLY A 98 -7.03 11.36 -23.03
CA GLY A 98 -6.07 10.46 -23.65
C GLY A 98 -6.59 9.03 -23.72
N LEU A 99 -7.14 8.51 -22.61
CA LEU A 99 -7.73 7.18 -22.56
C LEU A 99 -8.97 7.05 -23.46
N GLN A 100 -9.85 8.04 -23.50
CA GLN A 100 -11.02 8.04 -24.38
C GLN A 100 -10.65 7.89 -25.86
N ARG A 101 -9.48 8.42 -26.27
CA ARG A 101 -9.02 8.34 -27.65
C ARG A 101 -8.23 7.08 -27.97
N ALA A 102 -7.48 6.56 -26.99
CA ALA A 102 -6.48 5.52 -27.24
C ALA A 102 -6.89 4.14 -26.73
N MET A 103 -7.82 4.07 -25.74
CA MET A 103 -8.20 2.82 -25.09
C MET A 103 -9.31 2.12 -25.90
N PRO A 104 -9.08 0.91 -26.43
CA PRO A 104 -10.11 0.13 -27.08
C PRO A 104 -11.12 -0.38 -26.05
N GLU A 105 -12.37 -0.65 -26.48
CA GLU A 105 -13.33 -1.36 -25.65
C GLU A 105 -12.89 -2.82 -25.51
N THR A 106 -12.62 -3.26 -24.29
CA THR A 106 -12.11 -4.61 -24.00
C THR A 106 -13.15 -5.54 -23.43
N ALA A 107 -14.33 -5.02 -23.07
CA ALA A 107 -15.37 -5.83 -22.46
C ALA A 107 -15.94 -6.85 -23.47
N THR A 108 -15.63 -8.13 -23.25
CA THR A 108 -16.15 -9.26 -24.07
C THR A 108 -17.59 -9.62 -23.72
N ARG A 109 -18.09 -9.20 -22.56
CA ARG A 109 -19.43 -9.54 -22.04
C ARG A 109 -20.23 -8.28 -21.73
N ILE A 110 -20.55 -7.55 -22.80
CA ILE A 110 -21.38 -6.34 -22.70
C ILE A 110 -22.83 -6.77 -22.44
N GLY A 111 -23.40 -6.31 -21.33
CA GLY A 111 -24.82 -6.51 -21.00
C GLY A 111 -25.16 -7.73 -20.14
N GLU A 112 -24.20 -8.54 -19.70
CA GLU A 112 -24.47 -9.56 -18.67
C GLU A 112 -24.81 -8.91 -17.33
N LYS A 113 -25.95 -9.32 -16.75
CA LYS A 113 -26.37 -8.81 -15.43
C LYS A 113 -25.46 -9.41 -14.36
N LEU A 114 -24.79 -8.55 -13.61
CA LEU A 114 -24.05 -8.94 -12.41
C LEU A 114 -25.02 -9.59 -11.40
N SER A 115 -24.82 -10.87 -11.11
CA SER A 115 -25.53 -11.59 -10.07
C SER A 115 -24.85 -11.32 -8.72
N LEU A 116 -25.40 -10.39 -7.93
CA LEU A 116 -24.91 -10.12 -6.58
C LEU A 116 -24.88 -11.37 -5.68
N LYS A 117 -25.79 -12.32 -5.93
CA LYS A 117 -25.83 -13.59 -5.19
C LYS A 117 -24.63 -14.48 -5.51
N GLU A 118 -24.24 -14.58 -6.77
CA GLU A 118 -23.06 -15.33 -7.20
C GLU A 118 -21.78 -14.67 -6.71
N LEU A 119 -21.69 -13.37 -6.87
CA LEU A 119 -20.58 -12.58 -6.36
C LEU A 119 -20.39 -12.79 -4.84
N GLY A 120 -21.48 -12.67 -4.05
CA GLY A 120 -21.43 -12.90 -2.61
C GLY A 120 -21.02 -14.33 -2.23
N ARG A 121 -21.45 -15.33 -3.03
CA ARG A 121 -21.02 -16.73 -2.84
C ARG A 121 -19.53 -16.89 -3.09
N ASP A 122 -19.00 -16.30 -4.15
CA ASP A 122 -17.60 -16.40 -4.53
C ASP A 122 -16.68 -15.73 -3.50
N TYR A 123 -17.02 -14.55 -3.03
CA TYR A 123 -16.33 -13.89 -1.91
C TYR A 123 -16.35 -14.75 -0.63
N LYS A 124 -17.50 -15.33 -0.31
CA LYS A 124 -17.62 -16.22 0.86
C LYS A 124 -16.73 -17.45 0.74
N LEU A 125 -16.57 -18.03 -0.46
CA LEU A 125 -15.69 -19.17 -0.69
C LEU A 125 -14.20 -18.77 -0.52
N VAL A 126 -13.81 -17.63 -1.09
CA VAL A 126 -12.45 -17.09 -0.93
C VAL A 126 -12.13 -16.83 0.54
N LEU A 127 -13.05 -16.19 1.27
CA LEU A 127 -12.86 -15.84 2.70
C LEU A 127 -12.92 -17.08 3.63
N LYS A 128 -13.46 -18.20 3.19
CA LYS A 128 -13.40 -19.47 3.93
C LYS A 128 -12.03 -20.18 3.77
N ASN A 129 -11.25 -19.81 2.79
CA ASN A 129 -9.92 -20.37 2.60
C ASN A 129 -8.94 -19.75 3.62
N GLY A 130 -8.63 -20.52 4.69
CA GLY A 130 -7.77 -20.04 5.78
C GLY A 130 -6.38 -19.61 5.33
N ARG A 131 -5.83 -20.29 4.31
CA ARG A 131 -4.53 -19.94 3.74
C ARG A 131 -4.59 -18.58 3.00
N PHE A 132 -5.62 -18.35 2.20
CA PHE A 132 -5.83 -17.04 1.57
C PHE A 132 -5.98 -15.93 2.62
N VAL A 133 -6.80 -16.16 3.65
CA VAL A 133 -7.04 -15.17 4.71
C VAL A 133 -5.74 -14.87 5.46
N ALA A 134 -4.95 -15.88 5.83
CA ALA A 134 -3.66 -15.67 6.49
C ALA A 134 -2.70 -14.83 5.63
N GLY A 135 -2.61 -15.13 4.33
CA GLY A 135 -1.79 -14.33 3.39
C GLY A 135 -2.28 -12.90 3.22
N ALA A 136 -3.58 -12.69 3.07
CA ALA A 136 -4.19 -11.37 2.92
C ALA A 136 -4.03 -10.50 4.19
N LEU A 137 -4.23 -11.08 5.38
CA LEU A 137 -3.98 -10.41 6.65
C LEU A 137 -2.50 -10.11 6.84
N ALA A 138 -1.60 -11.04 6.49
CA ALA A 138 -0.16 -10.81 6.55
C ALA A 138 0.25 -9.63 5.67
N LEU A 139 -0.28 -9.51 4.45
CA LEU A 139 -0.06 -8.36 3.56
C LEU A 139 -0.55 -7.04 4.18
N GLY A 140 -1.69 -7.08 4.85
CA GLY A 140 -2.22 -5.91 5.57
C GLY A 140 -1.29 -5.48 6.70
N PHE A 141 -0.96 -6.41 7.61
CA PHE A 141 -0.14 -6.09 8.79
C PHE A 141 1.30 -5.72 8.44
N VAL A 142 1.90 -6.30 7.40
CA VAL A 142 3.27 -5.90 7.00
C VAL A 142 3.30 -4.52 6.37
N SER A 143 2.24 -4.09 5.69
CA SER A 143 2.20 -2.79 5.03
C SER A 143 1.72 -1.66 5.94
N LEU A 144 0.99 -2.00 7.01
CA LEU A 144 0.39 -1.02 7.91
C LEU A 144 1.39 -0.07 8.58
N PRO A 145 2.58 -0.49 9.09
CA PRO A 145 3.54 0.44 9.67
C PRO A 145 4.01 1.53 8.70
N LEU A 146 4.18 1.21 7.41
CA LEU A 146 4.55 2.20 6.40
C LEU A 146 3.40 3.19 6.15
N LEU A 147 2.17 2.71 6.07
CA LEU A 147 0.99 3.56 5.87
C LEU A 147 0.68 4.40 7.11
N ALA A 148 0.85 3.84 8.31
CA ALA A 148 0.77 4.59 9.56
C ALA A 148 1.82 5.71 9.61
N TRP A 149 3.06 5.43 9.18
CA TRP A 149 4.09 6.45 9.02
C TRP A 149 3.69 7.53 8.03
N ILE A 150 3.23 7.17 6.82
CA ILE A 150 2.78 8.15 5.81
C ILE A 150 1.68 9.06 6.37
N ALA A 151 0.73 8.50 7.13
CA ALA A 151 -0.39 9.24 7.68
C ALA A 151 0.00 10.14 8.86
N GLN A 152 0.89 9.68 9.75
CA GLN A 152 1.19 10.36 11.01
C GLN A 152 2.51 11.15 10.97
N SER A 153 3.45 10.83 10.08
CA SER A 153 4.78 11.45 10.07
C SER A 153 4.77 12.98 9.91
N PRO A 154 3.85 13.62 9.17
CA PRO A 154 3.80 15.09 9.15
C PRO A 154 3.53 15.66 10.55
N ILE A 155 2.62 15.04 11.31
CA ILE A 155 2.26 15.48 12.66
C ILE A 155 3.41 15.17 13.64
N ILE A 156 3.98 13.97 13.54
CA ILE A 156 5.11 13.53 14.40
C ILE A 156 6.31 14.46 14.20
N ILE A 157 6.70 14.72 12.96
CA ILE A 157 7.95 15.40 12.61
C ILE A 157 7.79 16.92 12.67
N ILE A 158 6.74 17.48 12.07
CA ILE A 158 6.57 18.93 12.00
C ILE A 158 6.02 19.46 13.32
N THR A 159 4.97 18.84 13.86
CA THR A 159 4.33 19.33 15.09
C THR A 159 5.00 18.78 16.35
N GLY A 160 5.36 17.50 16.36
CA GLY A 160 5.96 16.84 17.54
C GLY A 160 7.42 17.22 17.74
N GLU A 161 8.25 17.09 16.71
CA GLU A 161 9.71 17.34 16.77
C GLU A 161 10.08 18.78 16.36
N GLN A 162 9.10 19.60 15.97
CA GLN A 162 9.27 21.01 15.54
C GLN A 162 10.23 21.20 14.37
N LEU A 163 10.29 20.19 13.48
CA LEU A 163 11.11 20.27 12.26
C LEU A 163 10.35 20.97 11.12
N SER A 164 11.08 21.53 10.18
CA SER A 164 10.51 22.17 9.00
C SER A 164 9.91 21.15 8.03
N SER A 165 8.99 21.60 7.17
CA SER A 165 8.44 20.76 6.09
C SER A 165 9.50 20.22 5.14
N TYR A 166 10.62 20.95 4.98
CA TYR A 166 11.75 20.50 4.17
C TYR A 166 12.50 19.33 4.83
N GLU A 167 12.81 19.43 6.13
CA GLU A 167 13.44 18.35 6.91
C GLU A 167 12.56 17.11 6.96
N TYR A 168 11.23 17.29 7.12
CA TYR A 168 10.26 16.22 6.99
C TYR A 168 10.37 15.52 5.63
N GLY A 169 10.43 16.28 4.53
CA GLY A 169 10.60 15.73 3.19
C GLY A 169 11.90 14.92 3.04
N LEU A 170 13.01 15.44 3.58
CA LEU A 170 14.30 14.75 3.56
C LEU A 170 14.30 13.41 4.33
N LEU A 171 13.57 13.34 5.44
CA LEU A 171 13.43 12.10 6.22
C LEU A 171 12.65 10.99 5.47
N GLN A 172 11.85 11.33 4.46
CA GLN A 172 11.17 10.34 3.64
C GLN A 172 12.13 9.66 2.65
N VAL A 173 13.20 10.34 2.23
CA VAL A 173 14.14 9.84 1.21
C VAL A 173 14.78 8.49 1.58
N PRO A 174 15.36 8.30 2.77
CA PRO A 174 15.94 7.01 3.15
C PRO A 174 14.90 5.90 3.26
N ILE A 175 13.68 6.19 3.71
CA ILE A 175 12.62 5.20 3.90
C ILE A 175 12.14 4.65 2.53
N PHE A 176 11.73 5.54 1.63
CA PHE A 176 11.26 5.13 0.30
C PHE A 176 12.41 4.69 -0.62
N GLY A 177 13.60 5.27 -0.45
CA GLY A 177 14.81 4.82 -1.14
C GLY A 177 15.17 3.39 -0.77
N ALA A 178 15.06 3.02 0.50
CA ALA A 178 15.27 1.65 0.97
C ALA A 178 14.21 0.67 0.42
N LEU A 179 12.95 1.09 0.34
CA LEU A 179 11.89 0.31 -0.29
C LEU A 179 12.20 0.02 -1.76
N ILE A 180 12.62 1.04 -2.51
CA ILE A 180 13.02 0.90 -3.91
C ILE A 180 14.23 -0.04 -4.03
N ALA A 181 15.25 0.12 -3.17
CA ALA A 181 16.43 -0.74 -3.15
C ALA A 181 16.04 -2.21 -2.87
N GLY A 182 15.12 -2.47 -1.95
CA GLY A 182 14.56 -3.79 -1.67
C GLY A 182 13.87 -4.40 -2.90
N ASN A 183 13.03 -3.63 -3.60
CA ASN A 183 12.38 -4.08 -4.84
C ASN A 183 13.38 -4.37 -5.97
N LEU A 184 14.42 -3.54 -6.13
CA LEU A 184 15.48 -3.78 -7.11
C LEU A 184 16.29 -5.04 -6.80
N LEU A 185 16.58 -5.28 -5.51
CA LEU A 185 17.25 -6.49 -5.09
C LEU A 185 16.36 -7.72 -5.29
N LEU A 186 15.06 -7.63 -4.98
CA LEU A 186 14.07 -8.67 -5.30
C LEU A 186 14.12 -9.04 -6.78
N ALA A 187 14.04 -8.07 -7.68
CA ALA A 187 14.07 -8.30 -9.12
C ALA A 187 15.33 -9.06 -9.56
N ARG A 188 16.51 -8.77 -8.96
CA ARG A 188 17.77 -9.48 -9.24
C ARG A 188 17.81 -10.89 -8.67
N LEU A 189 17.20 -11.10 -7.52
CA LEU A 189 17.24 -12.39 -6.81
C LEU A 189 16.15 -13.37 -7.27
N THR A 190 15.08 -12.91 -7.90
CA THR A 190 13.95 -13.74 -8.34
C THR A 190 14.37 -14.85 -9.31
N SER A 191 15.43 -14.64 -10.11
CA SER A 191 15.99 -15.67 -10.99
C SER A 191 16.84 -16.73 -10.26
N ARG A 192 17.27 -16.46 -9.02
CA ARG A 192 18.22 -17.31 -8.28
C ARG A 192 17.68 -17.89 -6.99
N ARG A 193 16.56 -17.41 -6.50
CA ARG A 193 15.96 -17.77 -5.21
C ARG A 193 14.48 -18.07 -5.33
N THR A 194 13.99 -18.96 -4.50
CA THR A 194 12.54 -19.24 -4.43
C THR A 194 11.81 -18.07 -3.77
N VAL A 195 10.55 -17.85 -4.17
CA VAL A 195 9.68 -16.81 -3.59
C VAL A 195 9.61 -16.92 -2.07
N ARG A 196 9.52 -18.15 -1.54
CA ARG A 196 9.52 -18.41 -0.10
C ARG A 196 10.80 -17.91 0.58
N SER A 197 11.97 -18.20 -0.02
CA SER A 197 13.26 -17.74 0.52
C SER A 197 13.36 -16.23 0.54
N LEU A 198 12.86 -15.54 -0.49
CA LEU A 198 12.86 -14.08 -0.57
C LEU A 198 11.97 -13.44 0.51
N ILE A 199 10.80 -14.02 0.78
CA ILE A 199 9.94 -13.57 1.87
C ILE A 199 10.63 -13.72 3.24
N ILE A 200 11.27 -14.86 3.48
CA ILE A 200 12.00 -15.10 4.75
C ILE A 200 13.19 -14.14 4.87
N MET A 201 13.94 -13.91 3.79
CA MET A 201 15.05 -12.94 3.76
C MET A 201 14.57 -11.52 4.08
N GLY A 202 13.41 -11.10 3.52
CA GLY A 202 12.81 -9.81 3.84
C GLY A 202 12.30 -9.70 5.27
N GLY A 203 11.96 -10.83 5.89
CA GLY A 203 11.48 -10.88 7.28
C GLY A 203 12.47 -10.36 8.31
N TRP A 204 13.76 -10.64 8.12
CA TRP A 204 14.80 -10.16 9.04
C TRP A 204 14.88 -8.63 9.10
N PRO A 205 15.08 -7.90 7.98
CA PRO A 205 15.12 -6.45 8.03
C PRO A 205 13.79 -5.83 8.45
N ILE A 206 12.63 -6.46 8.16
CA ILE A 206 11.33 -6.01 8.67
C ILE A 206 11.35 -5.98 10.20
N MET A 207 11.65 -7.12 10.84
CA MET A 207 11.59 -7.23 12.30
C MET A 207 12.68 -6.40 12.99
N ILE A 208 13.92 -6.43 12.48
CA ILE A 208 15.02 -5.64 13.05
C ILE A 208 14.70 -4.14 12.92
N GLY A 209 14.19 -3.70 11.78
CA GLY A 209 13.83 -2.31 11.56
C GLY A 209 12.75 -1.81 12.51
N LEU A 210 11.69 -2.58 12.74
CA LEU A 210 10.63 -2.23 13.68
C LEU A 210 11.13 -2.27 15.14
N LEU A 211 12.02 -3.20 15.49
CA LEU A 211 12.68 -3.23 16.80
C LEU A 211 13.56 -2.01 17.03
N VAL A 212 14.37 -1.61 16.05
CA VAL A 212 15.21 -0.40 16.13
C VAL A 212 14.34 0.84 16.32
N ALA A 213 13.25 0.97 15.54
CA ALA A 213 12.33 2.10 15.68
C ALA A 213 11.66 2.13 17.07
N ALA A 214 11.27 0.98 17.62
CA ALA A 214 10.68 0.89 18.94
C ALA A 214 11.68 1.18 20.06
N ALA A 215 12.91 0.65 19.96
CA ALA A 215 13.96 0.87 20.95
C ALA A 215 14.47 2.32 20.98
N ALA A 216 14.45 3.00 19.85
CA ALA A 216 14.92 4.38 19.71
C ALA A 216 14.24 5.35 20.68
N THR A 217 12.95 5.17 20.93
CA THR A 217 12.14 6.02 21.79
C THR A 217 12.50 5.92 23.28
N VAL A 218 13.19 4.83 23.65
CA VAL A 218 13.64 4.61 25.03
C VAL A 218 15.09 5.07 25.25
N ILE A 219 15.90 5.07 24.18
CA ILE A 219 17.37 5.18 24.28
C ILE A 219 17.88 6.59 23.89
N SER A 220 17.17 7.32 23.02
CA SER A 220 17.72 8.53 22.40
C SER A 220 16.81 9.74 22.50
N SER A 221 17.43 10.91 22.78
CA SER A 221 16.78 12.22 22.68
C SER A 221 16.43 12.62 21.24
N HIS A 222 17.12 12.04 20.25
CA HIS A 222 16.83 12.22 18.82
C HIS A 222 16.13 10.99 18.25
N ALA A 223 15.08 10.54 18.91
CA ALA A 223 14.34 9.32 18.56
C ALA A 223 13.88 9.28 17.09
N TYR A 224 13.50 10.42 16.50
CA TYR A 224 13.00 10.51 15.14
C TYR A 224 14.02 10.05 14.08
N LEU A 225 15.33 10.30 14.29
CA LEU A 225 16.38 9.82 13.36
C LEU A 225 16.48 8.29 13.39
N TRP A 226 16.46 7.71 14.60
CA TRP A 226 16.49 6.25 14.76
C TRP A 226 15.19 5.59 14.29
N MET A 227 14.05 6.27 14.45
CA MET A 227 12.78 5.84 13.87
C MET A 227 12.87 5.79 12.35
N ALA A 228 13.39 6.85 11.71
CA ALA A 228 13.59 6.89 10.27
C ALA A 228 14.58 5.80 9.79
N ALA A 229 15.67 5.56 10.52
CA ALA A 229 16.62 4.49 10.22
C ALA A 229 15.97 3.10 10.35
N GLY A 230 15.23 2.85 11.43
CA GLY A 230 14.49 1.61 11.64
C GLY A 230 13.42 1.38 10.57
N LEU A 231 12.64 2.41 10.24
CA LEU A 231 11.63 2.35 9.17
C LEU A 231 12.26 2.18 7.79
N SER A 232 13.47 2.70 7.55
CA SER A 232 14.19 2.46 6.30
C SER A 232 14.59 0.99 6.16
N LEU A 233 15.10 0.39 7.23
CA LEU A 233 15.44 -1.04 7.23
C LEU A 233 14.21 -1.93 7.06
N TYR A 234 13.10 -1.59 7.74
CA TYR A 234 11.81 -2.24 7.58
C TYR A 234 11.30 -2.11 6.14
N ALA A 235 11.35 -0.92 5.53
CA ALA A 235 10.90 -0.66 4.18
C ALA A 235 11.72 -1.46 3.14
N PHE A 236 13.03 -1.58 3.34
CA PHE A 236 13.87 -2.48 2.55
C PHE A 236 13.38 -3.93 2.60
N GLY A 237 13.04 -4.41 3.78
CA GLY A 237 12.50 -5.75 3.98
C GLY A 237 11.15 -5.97 3.28
N ILE A 238 10.24 -4.98 3.32
CA ILE A 238 8.99 -5.02 2.56
C ILE A 238 9.27 -5.13 1.07
N GLY A 239 10.19 -4.35 0.53
CA GLY A 239 10.59 -4.41 -0.87
C GLY A 239 11.00 -5.83 -1.30
N LEU A 240 11.67 -6.58 -0.42
CA LEU A 240 12.04 -7.97 -0.69
C LEU A 240 10.90 -8.97 -0.57
N ALA A 241 9.94 -8.75 0.35
CA ALA A 241 8.96 -9.75 0.73
C ALA A 241 7.60 -9.58 0.04
N ASN A 242 7.16 -8.35 -0.16
CA ASN A 242 5.76 -8.03 -0.44
C ASN A 242 5.25 -8.62 -1.77
N ALA A 243 5.99 -8.45 -2.86
CA ALA A 243 5.56 -8.96 -4.17
C ALA A 243 5.45 -10.49 -4.20
N GLY A 244 6.38 -11.18 -3.52
CA GLY A 244 6.32 -12.62 -3.34
C GLY A 244 5.10 -13.07 -2.54
N LEU A 245 4.79 -12.35 -1.46
CA LEU A 245 3.64 -12.64 -0.61
C LEU A 245 2.31 -12.38 -1.34
N VAL A 246 2.20 -11.28 -2.11
CA VAL A 246 1.05 -11.01 -2.99
C VAL A 246 0.83 -12.18 -3.94
N ARG A 247 1.88 -12.62 -4.66
CA ARG A 247 1.79 -13.73 -5.60
C ARG A 247 1.30 -15.01 -4.92
N LEU A 248 1.92 -15.42 -3.82
CA LEU A 248 1.52 -16.65 -3.12
C LEU A 248 0.09 -16.56 -2.58
N THR A 249 -0.36 -15.39 -2.14
CA THR A 249 -1.73 -15.17 -1.65
C THR A 249 -2.74 -15.24 -2.79
N LEU A 250 -2.45 -14.65 -3.95
CA LEU A 250 -3.31 -14.73 -5.15
C LEU A 250 -3.50 -16.17 -5.64
N PHE A 251 -2.48 -17.02 -5.46
CA PHE A 251 -2.53 -18.43 -5.85
C PHE A 251 -2.90 -19.37 -4.71
N ALA A 252 -3.32 -18.84 -3.55
CA ALA A 252 -3.81 -19.66 -2.43
C ALA A 252 -5.25 -20.16 -2.63
N SER A 253 -5.99 -19.62 -3.61
CA SER A 253 -7.36 -20.01 -3.94
C SER A 253 -7.49 -20.30 -5.43
N ASP A 254 -8.32 -21.30 -5.77
CA ASP A 254 -8.62 -21.70 -7.14
C ASP A 254 -9.66 -20.80 -7.83
N MET A 255 -10.28 -19.88 -7.06
CA MET A 255 -11.23 -18.89 -7.59
C MET A 255 -10.57 -17.94 -8.58
N SER A 256 -11.36 -17.22 -9.36
CA SER A 256 -10.86 -16.24 -10.33
C SER A 256 -9.89 -15.25 -9.67
N LYS A 257 -8.77 -14.95 -10.33
CA LYS A 257 -7.73 -14.07 -9.75
C LYS A 257 -8.26 -12.65 -9.49
N GLY A 258 -9.26 -12.22 -10.27
CA GLY A 258 -9.97 -10.96 -10.03
C GLY A 258 -10.72 -10.96 -8.70
N THR A 259 -11.52 -11.99 -8.40
CA THR A 259 -12.24 -12.14 -7.12
C THR A 259 -11.27 -12.24 -5.93
N VAL A 260 -10.19 -13.04 -6.09
CA VAL A 260 -9.16 -13.21 -5.04
C VAL A 260 -8.44 -11.89 -4.78
N SER A 261 -8.04 -11.16 -5.82
CA SER A 261 -7.39 -9.85 -5.70
C SER A 261 -8.30 -8.81 -5.04
N ALA A 262 -9.58 -8.77 -5.42
CA ALA A 262 -10.55 -7.86 -4.84
C ALA A 262 -10.79 -8.16 -3.35
N ALA A 263 -10.96 -9.44 -2.98
CA ALA A 263 -11.10 -9.87 -1.58
C ALA A 263 -9.85 -9.53 -0.74
N MET A 264 -8.65 -9.73 -1.32
CA MET A 264 -7.39 -9.35 -0.70
C MET A 264 -7.31 -7.84 -0.45
N GLY A 265 -7.66 -7.03 -1.45
CA GLY A 265 -7.73 -5.57 -1.31
C GLY A 265 -8.73 -5.10 -0.26
N MET A 266 -9.90 -5.73 -0.17
CA MET A 266 -10.90 -5.42 0.88
C MET A 266 -10.35 -5.66 2.29
N LEU A 267 -9.72 -6.82 2.53
CA LEU A 267 -9.12 -7.13 3.83
C LEU A 267 -7.98 -6.15 4.18
N GLN A 268 -7.13 -5.81 3.20
CA GLN A 268 -6.06 -4.84 3.40
C GLN A 268 -6.61 -3.45 3.75
N MET A 269 -7.61 -2.96 2.99
CA MET A 269 -8.21 -1.64 3.25
C MET A 269 -8.89 -1.58 4.63
N LEU A 270 -9.51 -2.66 5.08
CA LEU A 270 -10.07 -2.75 6.44
C LEU A 270 -8.96 -2.60 7.50
N ILE A 271 -7.85 -3.34 7.34
CA ILE A 271 -6.70 -3.27 8.26
C ILE A 271 -6.10 -1.85 8.24
N PHE A 272 -5.95 -1.24 7.06
CA PHE A 272 -5.38 0.09 6.94
C PHE A 272 -6.27 1.15 7.58
N THR A 273 -7.58 1.12 7.33
CA THR A 273 -8.52 2.10 7.90
C THR A 273 -8.52 2.05 9.41
N VAL A 274 -8.69 0.85 9.98
CA VAL A 274 -8.70 0.66 11.43
C VAL A 274 -7.33 0.89 12.03
N GLY A 275 -6.28 0.37 11.41
CA GLY A 275 -4.92 0.44 11.90
C GLY A 275 -4.34 1.85 11.90
N ILE A 276 -4.62 2.66 10.88
CA ILE A 276 -4.18 4.07 10.84
C ILE A 276 -4.86 4.87 11.96
N GLU A 277 -6.14 4.65 12.23
CA GLU A 277 -6.83 5.33 13.32
C GLU A 277 -6.27 4.91 14.69
N ILE A 278 -6.02 3.61 14.89
CA ILE A 278 -5.35 3.13 16.12
C ILE A 278 -3.96 3.74 16.25
N SER A 279 -3.17 3.83 15.16
CA SER A 279 -1.83 4.42 15.19
C SER A 279 -1.84 5.90 15.59
N LYS A 280 -2.85 6.65 15.15
CA LYS A 280 -3.08 8.04 15.55
C LYS A 280 -3.37 8.14 17.05
N HIS A 281 -4.27 7.32 17.57
CA HIS A 281 -4.56 7.29 19.00
C HIS A 281 -3.36 6.84 19.82
N ALA A 282 -2.56 5.89 19.35
CA ALA A 282 -1.33 5.48 20.00
C ALA A 282 -0.35 6.66 20.13
N TRP A 283 -0.16 7.43 19.05
CA TRP A 283 0.70 8.61 19.09
C TRP A 283 0.14 9.71 20.02
N LEU A 284 -1.15 10.00 19.97
CA LEU A 284 -1.77 11.04 20.81
C LEU A 284 -1.67 10.74 22.29
N ASN A 285 -1.72 9.46 22.69
CA ASN A 285 -1.70 9.06 24.11
C ASN A 285 -0.31 8.72 24.64
N GLY A 286 0.66 8.40 23.80
CA GLY A 286 1.99 7.96 24.24
C GLY A 286 3.13 8.34 23.30
N GLY A 287 2.89 9.32 22.43
CA GLY A 287 3.90 9.86 21.53
C GLY A 287 4.55 8.79 20.63
N ASN A 288 5.83 9.02 20.32
CA ASN A 288 6.62 8.13 19.46
C ASN A 288 6.76 6.72 20.07
N GLY A 289 6.71 6.58 21.39
CA GLY A 289 6.83 5.28 22.08
C GLY A 289 5.70 4.33 21.74
N LEU A 290 4.45 4.74 21.99
CA LEU A 290 3.28 3.89 21.69
C LEU A 290 3.07 3.74 20.18
N PHE A 291 3.39 4.74 19.37
CA PHE A 291 3.34 4.63 17.92
C PHE A 291 4.26 3.51 17.40
N ASN A 292 5.52 3.48 17.84
CA ASN A 292 6.47 2.48 17.42
C ASN A 292 6.19 1.10 18.02
N LEU A 293 5.67 1.04 19.25
CA LEU A 293 5.20 -0.22 19.84
C LEU A 293 4.03 -0.81 19.02
N PHE A 294 3.08 0.02 18.60
CA PHE A 294 2.00 -0.40 17.71
C PHE A 294 2.56 -0.98 16.40
N ASN A 295 3.54 -0.32 15.78
CA ASN A 295 4.18 -0.80 14.56
C ASN A 295 4.91 -2.14 14.78
N LEU A 296 5.58 -2.31 15.90
CA LEU A 296 6.24 -3.57 16.27
C LEU A 296 5.22 -4.71 16.46
N VAL A 297 4.08 -4.44 17.11
CA VAL A 297 2.99 -5.42 17.26
C VAL A 297 2.48 -5.88 15.89
N ASN A 298 2.32 -4.96 14.93
CA ASN A 298 1.92 -5.31 13.56
C ASN A 298 2.98 -6.20 12.86
N GLY A 299 4.27 -5.94 13.10
CA GLY A 299 5.35 -6.81 12.62
C GLY A 299 5.29 -8.21 13.23
N ILE A 300 5.00 -8.33 14.52
CA ILE A 300 4.84 -9.62 15.21
C ILE A 300 3.61 -10.38 14.65
N LEU A 301 2.47 -9.70 14.48
CA LEU A 301 1.27 -10.30 13.88
C LEU A 301 1.56 -10.79 12.46
N TRP A 302 2.26 -10.01 11.64
CA TRP A 302 2.72 -10.44 10.34
C TRP A 302 3.58 -11.70 10.42
N LEU A 303 4.57 -11.75 11.32
CA LEU A 303 5.46 -12.90 11.48
C LEU A 303 4.69 -14.18 11.85
N LEU A 304 3.74 -14.07 12.77
CA LEU A 304 2.88 -15.20 13.18
C LEU A 304 2.04 -15.71 12.01
N LEU A 305 1.41 -14.80 11.26
CA LEU A 305 0.62 -15.15 10.07
C LEU A 305 1.48 -15.79 8.97
N MET A 306 2.72 -15.31 8.81
CA MET A 306 3.66 -15.89 7.85
C MET A 306 4.07 -17.31 8.23
N VAL A 307 4.27 -17.60 9.52
CA VAL A 307 4.55 -18.97 9.98
C VAL A 307 3.39 -19.90 9.64
N ILE A 308 2.14 -19.47 9.86
CA ILE A 308 0.93 -20.24 9.52
C ILE A 308 0.85 -20.42 8.00
N PHE A 309 0.94 -19.33 7.24
CA PHE A 309 0.80 -19.31 5.79
C PHE A 309 1.83 -20.21 5.07
N LEU A 310 3.07 -20.25 5.57
CA LEU A 310 4.14 -21.05 4.95
C LEU A 310 4.12 -22.51 5.40
N LYS A 311 3.58 -22.87 6.57
CA LYS A 311 3.45 -24.26 7.05
C LYS A 311 2.44 -25.07 6.22
N ASP A 312 1.31 -24.51 5.86
CA ASP A 312 0.24 -25.21 5.14
C ASP A 312 0.67 -25.79 3.77
N LYS A 313 1.74 -25.29 3.17
CA LYS A 313 2.27 -25.86 1.93
C LYS A 313 3.04 -27.17 2.12
N GLN A 314 3.47 -27.50 3.33
CA GLN A 314 4.19 -28.77 3.60
C GLN A 314 3.24 -29.95 3.77
N MET A 315 2.01 -29.73 4.23
CA MET A 315 1.03 -30.83 4.40
C MET A 315 0.36 -31.23 3.07
N GLY A 316 0.29 -30.36 2.08
CA GLY A 316 -0.25 -30.68 0.75
C GLY A 316 0.67 -31.58 -0.10
N ASN A 317 1.99 -31.52 0.11
CA ASN A 317 2.97 -32.32 -0.64
C ASN A 317 3.26 -33.70 0.01
N SER A 318 2.75 -33.97 1.20
CA SER A 318 2.94 -35.26 1.90
C SER A 318 1.83 -36.29 1.59
N HIS A 319 0.83 -35.93 0.79
CA HIS A 319 -0.24 -36.83 0.34
C HIS A 319 -0.15 -37.25 -1.15
N GLU A 320 0.89 -36.80 -1.86
CA GLU A 320 1.19 -37.20 -3.25
C GLU A 320 2.52 -37.97 -3.37
N GLY A 321 2.90 -38.70 -2.33
CA GLY A 321 4.06 -39.62 -2.32
C GLY A 321 3.64 -41.08 -2.16
#